data_f3f7d27348b0334d88bcb0ecbe7ec4aa
#
_entry.id   f3f7d27348b0334d88bcb0ecbe7ec4aa
#
_cell.length_a   1.000
_cell.length_b   1.000
_cell.length_c   1.000
_cell.angle_alpha   90.00
_cell.angle_beta   90.00
_cell.angle_gamma   90.00
#
_symmetry.space_group_name_H-M   'P 1'
#
loop_
_entity.id
_entity.type
_entity.pdbx_description
1 polymer ?
#
loop_
_entity_poly.entity_id
_entity_poly.type
_entity_poly.pdbx_seq_one_letter_code
_entity_poly.pdbx_strand_id
1 'polypeptide(L)'
;MLINQDIKNFVQGINQQPPTLRDPEQLDEQLNGYSSEAGGLQKRPPTMLVSSLARKLTKNTKPLVHFIDRDSNEKYIVLFTGDDIKVYDLQGNEKQVNFAEGTKPYIYTEKPRYNLKAITIADYTFICNTFQHTELSDKIDNNTWNTQGLLVNIKNGQYGRTYKIVINGETVASYETPDG
;
A
#
# COMPACT_ATOMS: atom_id res chain seq x y z
N MET A 1 2.61 -62.66 -17.58
CA MET A 1 3.16 -62.14 -16.32
C MET A 1 2.22 -60.99 -15.87
N LEU A 2 1.46 -61.19 -14.82
CA LEU A 2 0.61 -60.15 -14.25
C LEU A 2 1.51 -59.30 -13.32
N ILE A 3 1.74 -58.06 -13.71
CA ILE A 3 2.42 -57.10 -12.81
C ILE A 3 1.32 -56.45 -11.97
N ASN A 4 1.30 -56.73 -10.69
CA ASN A 4 0.41 -56.09 -9.77
C ASN A 4 1.18 -54.93 -9.13
N GLN A 5 0.72 -53.68 -9.38
CA GLN A 5 1.30 -52.50 -8.77
C GLN A 5 0.27 -51.96 -7.78
N ASP A 6 0.62 -51.94 -6.51
CA ASP A 6 -0.21 -51.35 -5.46
C ASP A 6 0.21 -49.89 -5.25
N ILE A 7 -0.70 -48.95 -5.50
CA ILE A 7 -0.46 -47.52 -5.32
C ILE A 7 -1.14 -47.13 -4.01
N LYS A 8 -0.33 -46.80 -3.01
CA LYS A 8 -0.82 -46.33 -1.70
C LYS A 8 -1.00 -44.83 -1.70
N ASN A 9 -1.97 -44.41 -1.04
CA ASN A 9 -2.38 -43.11 -0.48
C ASN A 9 -1.64 -41.82 -0.83
N PHE A 10 -0.93 -41.60 -1.86
CA PHE A 10 -0.32 -40.34 -2.31
C PHE A 10 -0.03 -39.29 -1.19
N VAL A 11 0.53 -39.75 -0.06
CA VAL A 11 0.82 -38.93 1.13
C VAL A 11 1.95 -37.95 0.89
N GLN A 12 2.85 -38.26 -0.04
CA GLN A 12 4.04 -37.48 -0.32
C GLN A 12 3.79 -36.23 -1.21
N GLY A 13 2.54 -36.08 -1.68
CA GLY A 13 2.15 -34.87 -2.45
C GLY A 13 2.75 -34.84 -3.86
N ILE A 14 3.11 -33.62 -4.30
CA ILE A 14 3.59 -33.36 -5.67
C ILE A 14 5.11 -33.33 -5.69
N ASN A 15 5.68 -34.04 -6.66
CA ASN A 15 7.13 -34.03 -6.93
C ASN A 15 7.37 -33.77 -8.43
N GLN A 16 8.15 -32.72 -8.74
CA GLN A 16 8.49 -32.31 -10.10
C GLN A 16 9.70 -33.07 -10.69
N GLN A 17 10.21 -34.07 -9.99
CA GLN A 17 11.29 -34.91 -10.54
C GLN A 17 10.80 -35.73 -11.76
N PRO A 18 11.72 -36.13 -12.65
CA PRO A 18 11.39 -37.04 -13.76
C PRO A 18 10.70 -38.30 -13.25
N PRO A 19 9.80 -38.91 -14.03
CA PRO A 19 9.04 -40.10 -13.61
C PRO A 19 9.91 -41.29 -13.14
N THR A 20 11.14 -41.39 -13.66
CA THR A 20 12.11 -42.43 -13.31
C THR A 20 12.70 -42.29 -11.92
N LEU A 21 12.62 -41.05 -11.35
CA LEU A 21 13.15 -40.74 -10.02
C LEU A 21 12.06 -40.49 -8.98
N ARG A 22 10.81 -40.52 -9.41
CA ARG A 22 9.65 -40.22 -8.58
C ARG A 22 9.20 -41.50 -7.86
N ASP A 23 8.93 -41.36 -6.57
CA ASP A 23 8.34 -42.46 -5.80
C ASP A 23 6.89 -42.72 -6.26
N PRO A 24 6.41 -43.96 -6.21
CA PRO A 24 5.06 -44.34 -6.60
C PRO A 24 3.95 -43.63 -5.81
N GLU A 25 4.27 -43.10 -4.62
CA GLU A 25 3.35 -42.38 -3.74
C GLU A 25 3.33 -40.84 -4.00
N GLN A 26 4.09 -40.39 -4.99
CA GLN A 26 4.16 -39.00 -5.38
C GLN A 26 3.34 -38.73 -6.65
N LEU A 27 2.74 -37.55 -6.69
CA LEU A 27 1.93 -37.07 -7.80
C LEU A 27 2.73 -36.11 -8.71
N ASP A 28 2.38 -36.06 -9.98
CA ASP A 28 2.86 -35.10 -10.95
C ASP A 28 2.12 -33.77 -10.82
N GLU A 29 0.80 -33.87 -10.72
CA GLU A 29 -0.10 -32.74 -10.62
C GLU A 29 -1.25 -33.08 -9.67
N GLN A 30 -1.76 -32.06 -8.99
CA GLN A 30 -2.86 -32.19 -8.05
C GLN A 30 -3.85 -31.04 -8.22
N LEU A 31 -5.04 -31.37 -8.71
CA LEU A 31 -6.12 -30.42 -8.91
C LEU A 31 -7.28 -30.70 -7.95
N ASN A 32 -7.74 -29.66 -7.26
CA ASN A 32 -8.86 -29.75 -6.31
C ASN A 32 -8.70 -30.80 -5.22
N GLY A 33 -7.46 -31.18 -4.92
CA GLY A 33 -7.11 -32.11 -3.85
C GLY A 33 -6.01 -31.53 -2.96
N TYR A 34 -5.75 -32.18 -1.87
CA TYR A 34 -4.56 -31.98 -1.04
C TYR A 34 -4.13 -33.31 -0.43
N SER A 35 -2.83 -33.49 -0.28
CA SER A 35 -2.26 -34.63 0.40
C SER A 35 -1.96 -34.30 1.85
N SER A 36 -2.27 -35.20 2.74
CA SER A 36 -1.96 -35.09 4.17
C SER A 36 -1.35 -36.40 4.69
N GLU A 37 -0.49 -36.31 5.68
CA GLU A 37 0.14 -37.49 6.29
C GLU A 37 -0.89 -38.45 6.91
N ALA A 38 -1.96 -37.93 7.48
CA ALA A 38 -2.98 -38.71 8.16
C ALA A 38 -4.02 -39.33 7.21
N GLY A 39 -4.35 -38.66 6.08
CA GLY A 39 -5.45 -39.07 5.23
C GLY A 39 -5.09 -39.36 3.78
N GLY A 40 -3.83 -39.20 3.41
CA GLY A 40 -3.42 -39.30 2.01
C GLY A 40 -4.00 -38.22 1.14
N LEU A 41 -4.24 -38.52 -0.14
CA LEU A 41 -4.89 -37.60 -1.07
C LEU A 41 -6.38 -37.45 -0.76
N GLN A 42 -6.79 -36.25 -0.42
CA GLN A 42 -8.15 -35.89 -0.09
C GLN A 42 -8.68 -34.79 -1.01
N LYS A 43 -9.99 -34.75 -1.16
CA LYS A 43 -10.68 -33.64 -1.85
C LYS A 43 -10.51 -32.36 -1.03
N ARG A 44 -10.17 -31.25 -1.67
CA ARG A 44 -10.13 -29.94 -1.00
C ARG A 44 -11.48 -29.62 -0.36
N PRO A 45 -11.50 -28.92 0.78
CA PRO A 45 -12.73 -28.43 1.37
C PRO A 45 -13.51 -27.56 0.38
N PRO A 46 -14.86 -27.57 0.45
CA PRO A 46 -15.67 -26.69 -0.37
C PRO A 46 -15.41 -25.22 0.02
N THR A 47 -15.59 -24.33 -0.95
CA THR A 47 -15.65 -22.89 -0.69
C THR A 47 -17.06 -22.49 -0.37
N MET A 48 -17.22 -21.55 0.55
CA MET A 48 -18.51 -20.94 0.87
C MET A 48 -18.52 -19.50 0.39
N LEU A 49 -19.60 -19.08 -0.27
CA LEU A 49 -19.78 -17.69 -0.66
C LEU A 49 -20.11 -16.87 0.59
N VAL A 50 -19.21 -15.97 0.99
CA VAL A 50 -19.42 -15.05 2.12
C VAL A 50 -20.28 -13.87 1.68
N SER A 51 -19.88 -13.20 0.59
CA SER A 51 -20.60 -12.02 0.08
C SER A 51 -20.34 -11.83 -1.41
N SER A 52 -21.30 -11.19 -2.11
CA SER A 52 -21.12 -10.80 -3.50
C SER A 52 -21.04 -9.28 -3.62
N LEU A 53 -19.85 -8.79 -3.93
CA LEU A 53 -19.58 -7.36 -4.13
C LEU A 53 -19.89 -6.92 -5.57
N ALA A 54 -20.06 -7.85 -6.50
CA ALA A 54 -20.26 -7.59 -7.93
C ALA A 54 -21.50 -6.74 -8.24
N ARG A 55 -22.55 -6.81 -7.42
CA ARG A 55 -23.77 -6.00 -7.59
C ARG A 55 -23.56 -4.51 -7.36
N LYS A 56 -22.47 -4.14 -6.70
CA LYS A 56 -22.14 -2.76 -6.33
C LYS A 56 -21.12 -2.13 -7.28
N LEU A 57 -20.62 -2.89 -8.25
CA LEU A 57 -19.66 -2.41 -9.24
C LEU A 57 -20.34 -2.21 -10.59
N THR A 58 -20.04 -1.11 -11.25
CA THR A 58 -20.44 -0.90 -12.66
C THR A 58 -19.78 -1.95 -13.54
N LYS A 59 -20.51 -2.53 -14.48
CA LYS A 59 -20.11 -3.69 -15.31
C LYS A 59 -18.73 -3.59 -15.99
N ASN A 60 -18.22 -2.39 -16.22
CA ASN A 60 -16.96 -2.15 -16.93
C ASN A 60 -15.80 -1.71 -16.02
N THR A 61 -16.03 -1.55 -14.73
CA THR A 61 -14.99 -1.09 -13.82
C THR A 61 -14.18 -2.30 -13.33
N LYS A 62 -12.89 -2.30 -13.63
CA LYS A 62 -11.94 -3.26 -13.03
C LYS A 62 -11.31 -2.58 -11.80
N PRO A 63 -11.86 -2.79 -10.60
CA PRO A 63 -11.37 -2.13 -9.41
C PRO A 63 -9.96 -2.62 -9.06
N LEU A 64 -9.19 -1.76 -8.41
CA LEU A 64 -8.04 -2.21 -7.66
C LEU A 64 -8.54 -2.81 -6.34
N VAL A 65 -8.13 -4.03 -6.06
CA VAL A 65 -8.41 -4.71 -4.77
C VAL A 65 -7.14 -4.66 -3.94
N HIS A 66 -7.27 -4.16 -2.73
CA HIS A 66 -6.17 -4.10 -1.77
C HIS A 66 -6.61 -4.74 -0.45
N PHE A 67 -5.70 -5.48 0.18
CA PHE A 67 -5.94 -6.13 1.46
C PHE A 67 -5.20 -5.39 2.56
N ILE A 68 -5.92 -5.07 3.63
CA ILE A 68 -5.35 -4.58 4.88
C ILE A 68 -5.36 -5.75 5.86
N ASP A 69 -4.20 -6.15 6.32
CA ASP A 69 -4.00 -7.19 7.33
C ASP A 69 -3.20 -6.57 8.48
N ARG A 70 -3.90 -6.00 9.44
CA ARG A 70 -3.32 -5.31 10.58
C ARG A 70 -2.99 -6.28 11.70
N ASP A 71 -3.98 -7.09 12.07
CA ASP A 71 -3.87 -8.11 13.11
C ASP A 71 -4.88 -9.25 12.91
N SER A 72 -5.04 -10.12 13.89
CA SER A 72 -5.98 -11.25 13.81
C SER A 72 -7.44 -10.83 13.66
N ASN A 73 -7.82 -9.64 14.13
CA ASN A 73 -9.21 -9.15 14.19
C ASN A 73 -9.50 -8.07 13.15
N GLU A 74 -8.47 -7.30 12.75
CA GLU A 74 -8.61 -6.16 11.85
C GLU A 74 -8.02 -6.47 10.47
N LYS A 75 -8.87 -7.13 9.67
CA LYS A 75 -8.58 -7.47 8.26
C LYS A 75 -9.67 -6.92 7.37
N TYR A 76 -9.27 -6.18 6.35
CA TYR A 76 -10.21 -5.51 5.46
C TYR A 76 -9.87 -5.73 4.00
N ILE A 77 -10.90 -5.74 3.18
CA ILE A 77 -10.82 -5.73 1.72
C ILE A 77 -11.20 -4.34 1.26
N VAL A 78 -10.29 -3.66 0.61
CA VAL A 78 -10.49 -2.32 0.07
C VAL A 78 -10.65 -2.39 -1.44
N LEU A 79 -11.72 -1.82 -1.96
CA LEU A 79 -12.00 -1.71 -3.39
C LEU A 79 -11.91 -0.26 -3.82
N PHE A 80 -10.98 0.03 -4.72
CA PHE A 80 -10.89 1.31 -5.39
C PHE A 80 -11.62 1.21 -6.74
N THR A 81 -12.77 1.88 -6.84
CA THR A 81 -13.63 1.81 -8.04
C THR A 81 -13.26 2.85 -9.11
N GLY A 82 -12.38 3.79 -8.77
CA GLY A 82 -11.95 4.89 -9.62
C GLY A 82 -12.74 6.17 -9.43
N ASP A 83 -13.84 6.12 -8.72
CA ASP A 83 -14.65 7.25 -8.28
C ASP A 83 -14.93 7.21 -6.77
N ASP A 84 -14.73 6.03 -6.17
CA ASP A 84 -15.01 5.80 -4.76
C ASP A 84 -14.06 4.76 -4.16
N ILE A 85 -14.01 4.71 -2.82
CA ILE A 85 -13.32 3.67 -2.05
C ILE A 85 -14.38 2.95 -1.20
N LYS A 86 -14.40 1.64 -1.30
CA LYS A 86 -15.27 0.80 -0.47
C LYS A 86 -14.43 -0.14 0.36
N VAL A 87 -14.77 -0.24 1.63
CA VAL A 87 -14.06 -1.08 2.59
C VAL A 87 -15.03 -2.12 3.15
N TYR A 88 -14.59 -3.37 3.16
CA TYR A 88 -15.37 -4.49 3.68
C TYR A 88 -14.54 -5.27 4.69
N ASP A 89 -15.20 -5.76 5.72
CA ASP A 89 -14.61 -6.79 6.59
C ASP A 89 -14.64 -8.18 5.91
N LEU A 90 -14.01 -9.17 6.55
CA LEU A 90 -13.99 -10.53 6.01
C LEU A 90 -15.36 -11.21 6.00
N GLN A 91 -16.34 -10.68 6.72
CA GLN A 91 -17.73 -11.13 6.71
C GLN A 91 -18.55 -10.49 5.59
N GLY A 92 -17.96 -9.55 4.84
CA GLY A 92 -18.59 -8.85 3.72
C GLY A 92 -19.45 -7.66 4.14
N ASN A 93 -19.34 -7.18 5.38
CA ASN A 93 -20.00 -5.98 5.82
C ASN A 93 -19.22 -4.74 5.38
N GLU A 94 -19.94 -3.76 4.83
CA GLU A 94 -19.37 -2.50 4.38
C GLU A 94 -19.05 -1.59 5.56
N LYS A 95 -17.85 -1.04 5.58
CA LYS A 95 -17.40 -0.05 6.55
C LYS A 95 -17.51 1.35 5.95
N GLN A 96 -17.86 2.32 6.78
CA GLN A 96 -17.99 3.70 6.37
C GLN A 96 -16.61 4.29 6.04
N VAL A 97 -16.52 4.96 4.88
CA VAL A 97 -15.33 5.70 4.46
C VAL A 97 -15.64 7.20 4.45
N ASN A 98 -14.86 7.98 5.17
CA ASN A 98 -14.99 9.42 5.20
C ASN A 98 -13.86 10.04 4.39
N PHE A 99 -14.21 10.92 3.47
CA PHE A 99 -13.25 11.67 2.66
C PHE A 99 -13.04 13.07 3.26
N ALA A 100 -11.79 13.47 3.42
CA ALA A 100 -11.48 14.87 3.66
C ALA A 100 -11.82 15.70 2.42
N GLU A 101 -12.15 16.97 2.63
CA GLU A 101 -12.50 17.90 1.55
C GLU A 101 -11.39 17.96 0.49
N GLY A 102 -11.77 17.87 -0.79
CA GLY A 102 -10.84 17.96 -1.91
C GLY A 102 -10.01 16.70 -2.20
N THR A 103 -10.13 15.62 -1.40
CA THR A 103 -9.29 14.42 -1.59
C THR A 103 -9.86 13.42 -2.60
N LYS A 104 -11.16 13.37 -2.75
CA LYS A 104 -11.84 12.41 -3.64
C LYS A 104 -11.43 12.51 -5.12
N PRO A 105 -11.21 13.70 -5.70
CA PRO A 105 -10.74 13.82 -7.09
C PRO A 105 -9.40 13.15 -7.36
N TYR A 106 -8.52 13.04 -6.37
CA TYR A 106 -7.21 12.40 -6.54
C TYR A 106 -7.30 10.94 -6.94
N ILE A 107 -8.32 10.22 -6.45
CA ILE A 107 -8.50 8.79 -6.77
C ILE A 107 -9.25 8.55 -8.07
N TYR A 108 -9.76 9.63 -8.72
CA TYR A 108 -10.54 9.49 -9.94
C TYR A 108 -9.71 8.94 -11.09
N THR A 109 -10.19 7.84 -11.68
CA THR A 109 -9.60 7.22 -12.87
C THR A 109 -10.55 6.20 -13.49
N GLU A 110 -10.55 6.11 -14.81
CA GLU A 110 -11.33 5.12 -15.54
C GLU A 110 -10.74 3.69 -15.44
N LYS A 111 -9.46 3.58 -15.08
CA LYS A 111 -8.73 2.31 -15.03
C LYS A 111 -8.08 2.10 -13.64
N PRO A 112 -8.86 1.96 -12.56
CA PRO A 112 -8.32 1.97 -11.21
C PRO A 112 -7.30 0.85 -10.97
N ARG A 113 -7.51 -0.34 -11.51
CA ARG A 113 -6.57 -1.46 -11.36
C ARG A 113 -5.17 -1.19 -11.93
N TYR A 114 -5.09 -0.35 -12.96
CA TYR A 114 -3.82 -0.04 -13.63
C TYR A 114 -3.18 1.23 -13.10
N ASN A 115 -3.99 2.24 -12.84
CA ASN A 115 -3.54 3.59 -12.50
C ASN A 115 -3.35 3.81 -11.01
N LEU A 116 -4.07 3.08 -10.16
CA LEU A 116 -3.92 3.19 -8.72
C LEU A 116 -2.97 2.12 -8.19
N LYS A 117 -2.16 2.51 -7.22
CA LYS A 117 -1.29 1.63 -6.43
C LYS A 117 -1.56 1.91 -4.96
N ALA A 118 -1.62 0.86 -4.16
CA ALA A 118 -1.82 0.99 -2.72
C ALA A 118 -0.83 0.10 -1.98
N ILE A 119 -0.31 0.61 -0.88
CA ILE A 119 0.55 -0.11 0.06
C ILE A 119 0.16 0.26 1.48
N THR A 120 0.04 -0.73 2.35
CA THR A 120 -0.24 -0.52 3.77
C THR A 120 1.03 -0.73 4.59
N ILE A 121 1.33 0.24 5.45
CA ILE A 121 2.43 0.20 6.40
C ILE A 121 1.84 0.58 7.76
N ALA A 122 1.83 -0.34 8.70
CA ALA A 122 1.16 -0.19 9.99
C ALA A 122 -0.31 0.24 9.82
N ASP A 123 -0.71 1.39 10.34
CA ASP A 123 -2.08 1.90 10.33
C ASP A 123 -2.40 2.77 9.09
N TYR A 124 -1.45 2.96 8.20
CA TYR A 124 -1.59 3.86 7.06
C TYR A 124 -1.56 3.10 5.75
N THR A 125 -2.51 3.41 4.88
CA THR A 125 -2.50 2.94 3.48
C THR A 125 -2.18 4.12 2.57
N PHE A 126 -1.03 4.05 1.92
CA PHE A 126 -0.60 5.04 0.95
C PHE A 126 -1.19 4.68 -0.41
N ILE A 127 -1.81 5.66 -1.06
CA ILE A 127 -2.43 5.51 -2.37
C ILE A 127 -1.70 6.42 -3.35
N CYS A 128 -1.23 5.86 -4.45
CA CYS A 128 -0.63 6.60 -5.55
C CYS A 128 -1.50 6.46 -6.80
N ASN A 129 -1.89 7.59 -7.39
CA ASN A 129 -2.50 7.62 -8.71
C ASN A 129 -1.42 7.98 -9.74
N THR A 130 -1.00 7.01 -10.54
CA THR A 130 0.07 7.18 -11.54
C THR A 130 -0.39 8.03 -12.75
N PHE A 131 -1.68 8.29 -12.87
CA PHE A 131 -2.26 9.09 -13.93
C PHE A 131 -2.40 10.58 -13.54
N GLN A 132 -2.39 10.88 -12.24
CA GLN A 132 -2.49 12.24 -11.73
C GLN A 132 -1.08 12.85 -11.65
N HIS A 133 -0.83 13.89 -12.44
CA HIS A 133 0.42 14.64 -12.35
C HIS A 133 0.42 15.52 -11.10
N THR A 134 1.59 15.62 -10.46
CA THR A 134 1.78 16.58 -9.38
C THR A 134 1.95 17.98 -9.95
N GLU A 135 1.21 18.94 -9.41
CA GLU A 135 1.24 20.33 -9.80
C GLU A 135 1.62 21.20 -8.59
N LEU A 136 2.15 22.38 -8.86
CA LEU A 136 2.37 23.37 -7.82
C LEU A 136 1.03 23.87 -7.31
N SER A 137 0.91 24.06 -6.01
CA SER A 137 -0.27 24.68 -5.43
C SER A 137 -0.35 26.17 -5.81
N ASP A 138 -1.53 26.64 -6.20
CA ASP A 138 -1.78 28.07 -6.37
C ASP A 138 -1.79 28.84 -5.05
N LYS A 139 -1.70 28.12 -3.93
CA LYS A 139 -1.54 28.76 -2.63
C LYS A 139 -0.12 29.30 -2.52
N ILE A 140 0.00 30.59 -2.80
CA ILE A 140 1.21 31.33 -2.52
C ILE A 140 1.20 31.62 -1.02
N ASP A 141 2.27 31.23 -0.33
CA ASP A 141 2.49 31.70 1.02
C ASP A 141 2.72 33.22 0.93
N ASN A 142 1.71 33.98 1.36
CA ASN A 142 1.78 35.45 1.45
C ASN A 142 2.73 35.88 2.58
N ASN A 143 3.64 35.00 2.98
CA ASN A 143 4.64 35.33 3.96
C ASN A 143 5.54 36.44 3.39
N THR A 144 5.49 37.60 4.00
CA THR A 144 6.27 38.80 3.66
C THR A 144 7.79 38.57 3.65
N TRP A 145 8.24 37.42 4.13
CA TRP A 145 9.63 36.98 4.08
C TRP A 145 10.24 36.99 2.67
N ASN A 146 9.47 36.60 1.66
CA ASN A 146 9.97 36.54 0.29
C ASN A 146 10.15 37.90 -0.37
N THR A 147 9.49 38.93 0.15
CA THR A 147 9.53 40.28 -0.43
C THR A 147 10.16 41.33 0.50
N GLN A 148 10.19 41.06 1.81
CA GLN A 148 10.64 42.01 2.83
C GLN A 148 11.59 41.39 3.86
N GLY A 149 11.98 40.13 3.68
CA GLY A 149 12.89 39.44 4.58
C GLY A 149 14.36 39.56 4.16
N LEU A 150 15.22 39.72 5.13
CA LEU A 150 16.67 39.68 4.96
C LEU A 150 17.25 38.56 5.84
N LEU A 151 17.97 37.60 5.27
CA LEU A 151 18.73 36.61 6.02
C LEU A 151 20.21 37.02 6.05
N VAL A 152 20.71 37.27 7.26
CA VAL A 152 22.14 37.52 7.49
C VAL A 152 22.76 36.33 8.18
N ASN A 153 23.73 35.68 7.54
CA ASN A 153 24.49 34.56 8.11
C ASN A 153 25.96 34.97 8.24
N ILE A 154 26.42 35.09 9.50
CA ILE A 154 27.84 35.40 9.83
C ILE A 154 28.56 34.07 9.96
N LYS A 155 29.36 33.71 8.96
CA LYS A 155 30.09 32.42 8.93
C LYS A 155 31.26 32.33 9.90
N ASN A 156 31.89 33.46 10.17
CA ASN A 156 33.01 33.55 11.12
C ASN A 156 32.86 34.81 11.97
N GLY A 157 32.93 34.65 13.30
CA GLY A 157 32.96 35.75 14.24
C GLY A 157 34.29 35.82 14.99
N GLN A 158 34.66 36.99 15.47
CA GLN A 158 35.80 37.20 16.38
C GLN A 158 35.26 37.60 17.73
N TYR A 159 35.99 37.27 18.79
CA TYR A 159 35.64 37.71 20.17
C TYR A 159 35.78 39.24 20.32
N GLY A 160 34.95 39.82 21.19
CA GLY A 160 35.00 41.26 21.51
C GLY A 160 34.68 42.16 20.30
N ARG A 161 33.83 41.71 19.38
CA ARG A 161 33.41 42.47 18.19
C ARG A 161 31.92 42.73 18.18
N THR A 162 31.56 43.94 17.78
CA THR A 162 30.17 44.33 17.54
C THR A 162 29.83 44.22 16.10
N TYR A 163 28.84 43.36 15.78
CA TYR A 163 28.27 43.22 14.44
C TYR A 163 26.97 44.01 14.35
N LYS A 164 26.82 44.86 13.36
CA LYS A 164 25.64 45.70 13.15
C LYS A 164 25.06 45.47 11.80
N ILE A 165 23.72 45.37 11.74
CA ILE A 165 22.97 45.37 10.49
C ILE A 165 22.36 46.75 10.36
N VAL A 166 22.70 47.44 9.28
CA VAL A 166 22.20 48.79 8.97
C VAL A 166 21.38 48.72 7.69
N ILE A 167 20.13 49.15 7.75
CA ILE A 167 19.23 49.23 6.58
C ILE A 167 18.74 50.67 6.47
N ASN A 168 18.90 51.25 5.30
CA ASN A 168 18.53 52.66 5.01
C ASN A 168 19.14 53.69 5.98
N GLY A 169 20.32 53.40 6.51
CA GLY A 169 21.01 54.27 7.46
C GLY A 169 20.64 54.06 8.93
N GLU A 170 19.69 53.22 9.24
CA GLU A 170 19.30 52.88 10.60
C GLU A 170 19.84 51.50 11.04
N THR A 171 20.34 51.39 12.26
CA THR A 171 20.78 50.11 12.83
C THR A 171 19.57 49.31 13.26
N VAL A 172 19.23 48.24 12.51
CA VAL A 172 18.08 47.37 12.80
C VAL A 172 18.42 46.24 13.77
N ALA A 173 19.67 45.84 13.85
CA ALA A 173 20.16 44.85 14.82
C ALA A 173 21.63 45.10 15.13
N SER A 174 22.00 44.82 16.36
CA SER A 174 23.38 44.88 16.86
C SER A 174 23.63 43.70 17.82
N TYR A 175 24.74 43.03 17.64
CA TYR A 175 25.18 41.93 18.50
C TYR A 175 26.68 42.08 18.79
N GLU A 176 27.02 42.03 20.08
CA GLU A 176 28.41 42.04 20.56
C GLU A 176 28.81 40.64 21.02
N THR A 177 29.91 40.13 20.43
CA THR A 177 30.43 38.82 20.82
C THR A 177 31.12 38.93 22.19
N PRO A 178 31.05 37.89 23.03
CA PRO A 178 31.72 37.84 24.31
C PRO A 178 33.23 38.09 24.17
N ASP A 179 33.86 38.66 25.20
CA ASP A 179 35.30 38.65 25.30
C ASP A 179 35.81 37.23 25.53
N GLY A 180 36.89 36.84 24.89
CA GLY A 180 37.46 35.50 24.94
C GLY A 180 38.16 35.17 26.25
#